data_6a64a0ab121ec24dff41281d3be01b03
#
_entry.id   6a64a0ab121ec24dff41281d3be01b03
#
_cell.length_a   1.000
_cell.length_b   1.000
_cell.length_c   1.000
_cell.angle_alpha   90.00
_cell.angle_beta   90.00
_cell.angle_gamma   90.00
#
_symmetry.space_group_name_H-M   'P 1'
#
loop_
_entity.id
_entity.type
_entity.pdbx_description
1 polymer ?
#
loop_
_entity_poly.entity_id
_entity_poly.type
_entity_poly.pdbx_seq_one_letter_code
_entity_poly.pdbx_strand_id
1 'polypeptide(L)'
;MKKLIYKTLACIAGIGFLFSQTLQADPGDKPAMYFGDTSRIGEPFSKDPHVIFFQNHYLMYYSVPPFKNAETNLIKGWGIGIAMSTNLVNWEPVSQIIPSQECDAKGLCAPCARVINNQVHLFYQAYGGGKTDAICHAVSNNGLTFTKNQTNPIFHPEEGGWSCGRAIDAEVFRLGDEYLLFYATRDMDYKKQLIGVAKTKFVEGDKDNFNRDRWTNVSTNKAILAPELPWEGECIEAPSIISRNDKLYMFYAGAYNNWPQQIGVAESTDGINWKRLSDKPFLTNGAEGEWNSSESGHPHIFDAPDGRTFLFYQGNDNKGKNWYLSNVEVLWDENGPKLK
;
A
#
# COMPACT_ATOMS: atom_id res chain seq x y z
N MET A 1 48.96 -77.18 15.85
CA MET A 1 49.19 -75.79 16.37
C MET A 1 48.45 -74.79 15.44
N LYS A 2 47.25 -74.40 15.82
CA LYS A 2 46.47 -73.36 15.05
C LYS A 2 46.26 -72.15 16.00
N LYS A 3 46.80 -71.01 15.63
CA LYS A 3 46.66 -69.78 16.39
C LYS A 3 45.27 -69.20 16.08
N LEU A 4 44.51 -68.93 17.14
CA LEU A 4 43.22 -68.23 17.09
C LEU A 4 43.52 -66.73 17.13
N ILE A 5 43.03 -65.94 16.15
CA ILE A 5 43.11 -64.52 16.07
C ILE A 5 41.73 -63.95 16.41
N TYR A 6 41.59 -63.27 17.53
CA TYR A 6 40.41 -62.48 17.90
C TYR A 6 40.40 -61.18 17.11
N LYS A 7 39.32 -60.93 16.37
CA LYS A 7 39.01 -59.65 15.76
C LYS A 7 38.07 -58.87 16.69
N THR A 8 38.56 -57.76 17.23
CA THR A 8 37.77 -56.80 17.98
C THR A 8 36.97 -55.96 17.01
N LEU A 9 35.61 -55.93 17.12
CA LEU A 9 34.72 -55.08 16.38
C LEU A 9 34.61 -53.75 17.16
N ALA A 10 35.08 -52.65 16.58
CA ALA A 10 34.82 -51.32 17.08
C ALA A 10 33.53 -50.76 16.44
N CYS A 11 32.49 -50.56 17.25
CA CYS A 11 31.29 -49.83 16.86
C CYS A 11 31.61 -48.31 16.83
N ILE A 12 31.65 -47.73 15.63
CA ILE A 12 31.68 -46.28 15.46
C ILE A 12 30.23 -45.83 15.38
N ALA A 13 29.74 -45.17 16.44
CA ALA A 13 28.47 -44.44 16.43
C ALA A 13 28.65 -43.15 15.61
N GLY A 14 28.14 -43.17 14.37
CA GLY A 14 28.07 -41.98 13.55
C GLY A 14 26.97 -41.07 14.05
N ILE A 15 27.33 -39.92 14.65
CA ILE A 15 26.41 -38.82 14.92
C ILE A 15 26.17 -38.12 13.58
N GLY A 16 25.02 -38.41 12.97
CA GLY A 16 24.55 -37.69 11.80
C GLY A 16 24.13 -36.29 12.17
N PHE A 17 24.95 -35.31 11.87
CA PHE A 17 24.53 -33.90 11.83
C PHE A 17 23.60 -33.73 10.62
N LEU A 18 22.29 -33.62 10.86
CA LEU A 18 21.34 -33.10 9.90
C LEU A 18 21.63 -31.61 9.74
N PHE A 19 22.41 -31.25 8.73
CA PHE A 19 22.44 -29.88 8.22
C PHE A 19 21.08 -29.60 7.57
N SER A 20 20.23 -28.88 8.29
CA SER A 20 19.12 -28.17 7.68
C SER A 20 19.75 -27.12 6.73
N GLN A 21 19.82 -27.43 5.45
CA GLN A 21 20.06 -26.41 4.43
C GLN A 21 18.80 -25.56 4.37
N THR A 22 18.81 -24.42 5.05
CA THR A 22 17.95 -23.32 4.67
C THR A 22 18.36 -22.99 3.24
N LEU A 23 17.47 -23.20 2.28
CA LEU A 23 17.59 -22.66 0.93
C LEU A 23 17.59 -21.15 1.10
N GLN A 24 18.79 -20.56 1.15
CA GLN A 24 18.99 -19.15 1.03
C GLN A 24 18.71 -18.84 -0.44
N ALA A 25 17.69 -18.05 -0.73
CA ALA A 25 17.45 -17.55 -2.07
C ALA A 25 18.72 -16.86 -2.58
N ASP A 26 19.05 -17.09 -3.84
CA ASP A 26 20.22 -16.49 -4.47
C ASP A 26 20.07 -14.98 -4.42
N PRO A 27 21.05 -14.20 -3.93
CA PRO A 27 20.96 -12.74 -3.92
C PRO A 27 20.84 -12.23 -5.34
N GLY A 28 19.62 -11.85 -5.77
CA GLY A 28 19.34 -11.36 -7.10
C GLY A 28 18.12 -11.96 -7.79
N ASP A 29 17.47 -12.98 -7.23
CA ASP A 29 16.22 -13.51 -7.78
C ASP A 29 15.08 -12.50 -7.56
N LYS A 30 14.52 -12.04 -8.69
CA LYS A 30 13.35 -11.17 -8.68
C LYS A 30 12.11 -11.97 -8.26
N PRO A 31 11.17 -11.37 -7.50
CA PRO A 31 9.91 -12.02 -7.18
C PRO A 31 9.09 -12.33 -8.43
N ALA A 32 8.14 -13.28 -8.34
CA ALA A 32 7.29 -13.67 -9.47
C ALA A 32 6.57 -12.48 -10.10
N MET A 33 6.04 -11.56 -9.29
CA MET A 33 5.55 -10.26 -9.73
C MET A 33 6.66 -9.21 -9.49
N TYR A 34 7.08 -8.54 -10.56
CA TYR A 34 8.07 -7.47 -10.51
C TYR A 34 7.77 -6.45 -11.59
N PHE A 35 7.05 -5.39 -11.21
CA PHE A 35 6.51 -4.41 -12.14
C PHE A 35 7.11 -3.03 -11.91
N GLY A 36 7.64 -2.42 -12.95
CA GLY A 36 8.09 -1.03 -12.97
C GLY A 36 7.75 -0.38 -14.31
N ASP A 37 6.85 0.60 -14.29
CA ASP A 37 6.43 1.33 -15.48
C ASP A 37 7.56 2.25 -15.98
N THR A 38 7.98 2.06 -17.22
CA THR A 38 9.02 2.86 -17.88
C THR A 38 8.44 3.90 -18.84
N SER A 39 7.12 3.91 -19.04
CA SER A 39 6.45 4.71 -20.08
C SER A 39 6.65 6.22 -19.93
N ARG A 40 6.90 6.69 -18.70
CA ARG A 40 6.91 8.12 -18.39
C ARG A 40 8.28 8.76 -18.41
N ILE A 41 9.30 8.07 -17.92
CA ILE A 41 10.66 8.60 -17.79
C ILE A 41 11.74 7.70 -18.40
N GLY A 42 11.35 6.55 -19.01
CA GLY A 42 12.28 5.58 -19.58
C GLY A 42 12.93 4.64 -18.56
N GLU A 43 12.80 4.93 -17.26
CA GLU A 43 13.30 4.12 -16.15
C GLU A 43 12.13 3.55 -15.34
N PRO A 44 12.28 2.36 -14.71
CA PRO A 44 11.21 1.77 -13.90
C PRO A 44 10.83 2.66 -12.73
N PHE A 45 9.56 3.09 -12.69
CA PHE A 45 9.08 3.90 -11.59
C PHE A 45 7.57 3.70 -11.37
N SER A 46 7.22 2.87 -10.39
CA SER A 46 5.85 2.62 -9.95
C SER A 46 5.79 2.60 -8.45
N LYS A 47 4.87 3.39 -7.85
CA LYS A 47 4.68 3.49 -6.40
C LYS A 47 3.21 3.36 -6.03
N ASP A 48 2.95 3.20 -4.73
CA ASP A 48 1.63 3.33 -4.15
C ASP A 48 0.58 2.42 -4.83
N PRO A 49 0.75 1.08 -4.85
CA PRO A 49 -0.10 0.17 -5.61
C PRO A 49 -1.49 0.07 -4.98
N HIS A 50 -2.53 -0.02 -5.82
CA HIS A 50 -3.87 -0.41 -5.42
C HIS A 50 -4.53 -1.27 -6.49
N VAL A 51 -4.98 -2.48 -6.14
CA VAL A 51 -5.49 -3.48 -7.08
C VAL A 51 -6.96 -3.75 -6.83
N ILE A 52 -7.71 -3.88 -7.92
CA ILE A 52 -9.10 -4.35 -7.90
C ILE A 52 -9.31 -5.43 -8.96
N PHE A 53 -10.37 -6.22 -8.81
CA PHE A 53 -10.89 -7.08 -9.88
C PHE A 53 -12.17 -6.45 -10.43
N PHE A 54 -12.18 -6.14 -11.71
CA PHE A 54 -13.29 -5.46 -12.36
C PHE A 54 -13.44 -5.93 -13.82
N GLN A 55 -14.67 -6.28 -14.24
CA GLN A 55 -14.97 -6.75 -15.59
C GLN A 55 -14.03 -7.86 -16.09
N ASN A 56 -13.79 -8.87 -15.23
CA ASN A 56 -12.93 -10.03 -15.50
C ASN A 56 -11.42 -9.72 -15.69
N HIS A 57 -10.95 -8.56 -15.25
CA HIS A 57 -9.53 -8.20 -15.27
C HIS A 57 -9.10 -7.69 -13.90
N TYR A 58 -7.84 -7.89 -13.59
CA TYR A 58 -7.18 -7.18 -12.49
C TYR A 58 -6.70 -5.83 -13.02
N LEU A 59 -7.07 -4.75 -12.33
CA LEU A 59 -6.59 -3.40 -12.60
C LEU A 59 -5.74 -2.94 -11.42
N MET A 60 -4.53 -2.51 -11.70
CA MET A 60 -3.63 -1.91 -10.72
C MET A 60 -3.48 -0.43 -11.03
N TYR A 61 -3.81 0.40 -10.04
CA TYR A 61 -3.58 1.84 -10.04
C TYR A 61 -2.31 2.10 -9.23
N TYR A 62 -1.44 2.97 -9.74
CA TYR A 62 -0.15 3.25 -9.11
C TYR A 62 0.33 4.65 -9.43
N SER A 63 1.13 5.24 -8.56
CA SER A 63 1.73 6.57 -8.81
C SER A 63 2.85 6.48 -9.80
N VAL A 64 2.86 7.44 -10.77
CA VAL A 64 3.93 7.63 -11.75
C VAL A 64 4.57 9.02 -11.57
N PRO A 65 5.90 9.17 -11.78
CA PRO A 65 6.64 10.35 -11.39
C PRO A 65 6.34 11.57 -12.25
N PRO A 66 6.63 12.78 -11.78
CA PRO A 66 6.65 13.96 -12.64
C PRO A 66 7.70 13.80 -13.74
N PHE A 67 7.45 14.41 -14.88
CA PHE A 67 8.40 14.43 -16.00
C PHE A 67 8.37 15.75 -16.74
N LYS A 68 9.47 16.07 -17.40
CA LYS A 68 9.55 17.20 -18.32
C LYS A 68 9.23 16.70 -19.73
N ASN A 69 8.18 17.23 -20.35
CA ASN A 69 7.86 16.92 -21.74
C ASN A 69 8.94 17.51 -22.65
N ALA A 70 9.58 16.66 -23.47
CA ALA A 70 10.71 17.06 -24.31
C ALA A 70 10.32 18.05 -25.41
N GLU A 71 9.09 17.99 -25.93
CA GLU A 71 8.62 18.82 -27.03
C GLU A 71 8.16 20.21 -26.55
N THR A 72 7.43 20.23 -25.44
CA THR A 72 6.80 21.46 -24.92
C THR A 72 7.60 22.14 -23.80
N ASN A 73 8.64 21.50 -23.27
CA ASN A 73 9.39 21.89 -22.07
C ASN A 73 8.52 22.04 -20.79
N LEU A 74 7.25 21.67 -20.83
CA LEU A 74 6.37 21.74 -19.67
C LEU A 74 6.69 20.60 -18.71
N ILE A 75 6.70 20.94 -17.42
CA ILE A 75 6.79 19.96 -16.35
C ILE A 75 5.37 19.45 -16.05
N LYS A 76 5.16 18.16 -16.24
CA LYS A 76 3.95 17.46 -15.80
C LYS A 76 4.17 16.93 -14.39
N GLY A 77 3.27 17.21 -13.45
CA GLY A 77 3.30 16.70 -12.09
C GLY A 77 3.11 15.18 -12.00
N TRP A 78 3.07 14.68 -10.79
CA TRP A 78 2.71 13.28 -10.53
C TRP A 78 1.39 12.91 -11.21
N GLY A 79 1.23 11.65 -11.56
CA GLY A 79 0.01 11.09 -12.15
C GLY A 79 -0.25 9.68 -11.61
N ILE A 80 -1.38 9.11 -11.97
CA ILE A 80 -1.71 7.72 -11.66
C ILE A 80 -1.66 6.91 -12.96
N GLY A 81 -0.79 5.91 -13.02
CA GLY A 81 -0.77 4.89 -14.06
C GLY A 81 -1.83 3.83 -13.78
N ILE A 82 -2.29 3.18 -14.83
CA ILE A 82 -3.22 2.05 -14.75
C ILE A 82 -2.60 0.90 -15.54
N ALA A 83 -2.38 -0.23 -14.86
CA ALA A 83 -1.94 -1.47 -15.51
C ALA A 83 -3.02 -2.55 -15.40
N MET A 84 -3.05 -3.45 -16.37
CA MET A 84 -3.99 -4.57 -16.46
C MET A 84 -3.25 -5.90 -16.37
N SER A 85 -3.89 -6.88 -15.71
CA SER A 85 -3.39 -8.26 -15.63
C SER A 85 -4.55 -9.25 -15.67
N THR A 86 -4.25 -10.49 -16.07
CA THR A 86 -5.15 -11.64 -15.95
C THR A 86 -4.70 -12.66 -14.90
N ASN A 87 -3.51 -12.49 -14.31
CA ASN A 87 -2.89 -13.50 -13.44
C ASN A 87 -2.18 -12.95 -12.20
N LEU A 88 -2.25 -11.63 -11.94
CA LEU A 88 -1.59 -10.92 -10.82
C LEU A 88 -0.05 -10.97 -10.85
N VAL A 89 0.54 -11.46 -11.93
CA VAL A 89 1.99 -11.60 -12.12
C VAL A 89 2.50 -10.68 -13.22
N ASN A 90 1.88 -10.80 -14.40
CA ASN A 90 2.26 -10.02 -15.58
C ASN A 90 1.30 -8.84 -15.74
N TRP A 91 1.84 -7.62 -15.78
CA TRP A 91 1.09 -6.38 -15.84
C TRP A 91 1.49 -5.56 -17.05
N GLU A 92 0.50 -5.00 -17.75
CA GLU A 92 0.71 -4.10 -18.89
C GLU A 92 0.14 -2.71 -18.58
N PRO A 93 0.92 -1.62 -18.68
CA PRO A 93 0.39 -0.27 -18.62
C PRO A 93 -0.61 -0.02 -19.75
N VAL A 94 -1.84 0.41 -19.41
CA VAL A 94 -2.93 0.58 -20.38
C VAL A 94 -3.51 1.98 -20.43
N SER A 95 -3.39 2.74 -19.36
CA SER A 95 -3.93 4.11 -19.25
C SER A 95 -3.25 4.90 -18.15
N GLN A 96 -3.54 6.19 -18.05
CA GLN A 96 -3.12 7.04 -16.93
C GLN A 96 -4.11 8.17 -16.67
N ILE A 97 -4.13 8.64 -15.44
CA ILE A 97 -4.90 9.79 -14.97
C ILE A 97 -3.91 10.92 -14.69
N ILE A 98 -4.16 12.06 -15.28
CA ILE A 98 -3.31 13.25 -15.17
C ILE A 98 -4.05 14.39 -14.47
N PRO A 99 -3.33 15.39 -13.93
CA PRO A 99 -3.92 16.61 -13.41
C PRO A 99 -4.85 17.30 -14.42
N SER A 100 -6.03 17.71 -13.98
CA SER A 100 -7.01 18.39 -14.85
C SER A 100 -7.96 19.34 -14.09
N GLN A 101 -7.86 19.41 -12.76
CA GLN A 101 -8.60 20.36 -11.91
C GLN A 101 -7.61 21.27 -11.18
N GLU A 102 -8.08 22.39 -10.67
CA GLU A 102 -7.25 23.32 -9.89
C GLU A 102 -6.62 22.66 -8.67
N CYS A 103 -7.39 21.86 -7.93
CA CYS A 103 -6.91 21.20 -6.72
C CYS A 103 -5.78 20.20 -6.98
N ASP A 104 -5.74 19.55 -8.15
CA ASP A 104 -4.71 18.57 -8.50
C ASP A 104 -3.70 19.07 -9.55
N ALA A 105 -3.68 20.39 -9.81
CA ALA A 105 -2.83 20.98 -10.87
C ALA A 105 -1.33 20.72 -10.69
N LYS A 106 -0.85 20.56 -9.46
CA LYS A 106 0.56 20.25 -9.15
C LYS A 106 0.91 18.76 -9.29
N GLY A 107 -0.09 17.89 -9.19
CA GLY A 107 0.06 16.45 -9.28
C GLY A 107 -1.03 15.71 -8.53
N LEU A 108 -1.15 14.41 -8.82
CA LEU A 108 -2.03 13.48 -8.13
C LEU A 108 -1.34 12.13 -8.00
N CYS A 109 -1.51 11.43 -6.87
CA CYS A 109 -0.90 10.14 -6.61
C CYS A 109 -1.62 9.37 -5.50
N ALA A 110 -1.03 8.25 -5.06
CA ALA A 110 -1.52 7.35 -4.03
C ALA A 110 -3.01 7.01 -4.19
N PRO A 111 -3.34 6.21 -5.21
CA PRO A 111 -4.71 5.84 -5.52
C PRO A 111 -5.26 4.81 -4.53
N CYS A 112 -6.55 4.92 -4.21
CA CYS A 112 -7.37 3.87 -3.62
C CYS A 112 -8.61 3.65 -4.49
N ALA A 113 -8.73 2.48 -5.11
CA ALA A 113 -9.85 2.15 -5.99
C ALA A 113 -10.82 1.18 -5.33
N ARG A 114 -12.13 1.44 -5.47
CA ARG A 114 -13.20 0.56 -4.95
C ARG A 114 -14.25 0.33 -6.03
N VAL A 115 -14.71 -0.91 -6.14
CA VAL A 115 -15.86 -1.23 -6.99
C VAL A 115 -17.12 -1.05 -6.17
N ILE A 116 -17.96 -0.08 -6.55
CA ILE A 116 -19.23 0.24 -5.88
C ILE A 116 -20.28 0.38 -6.97
N ASN A 117 -21.38 -0.37 -6.87
CA ASN A 117 -22.49 -0.35 -7.83
C ASN A 117 -22.04 -0.49 -9.29
N ASN A 118 -21.15 -1.45 -9.55
CA ASN A 118 -20.60 -1.73 -10.89
C ASN A 118 -19.86 -0.54 -11.54
N GLN A 119 -19.35 0.38 -10.73
CA GLN A 119 -18.46 1.47 -11.12
C GLN A 119 -17.18 1.42 -10.30
N VAL A 120 -16.08 1.91 -10.85
CA VAL A 120 -14.84 2.11 -10.12
C VAL A 120 -14.82 3.51 -9.56
N HIS A 121 -14.82 3.62 -8.23
CA HIS A 121 -14.59 4.84 -7.49
C HIS A 121 -13.11 4.92 -7.12
N LEU A 122 -12.44 5.96 -7.57
CA LEU A 122 -11.03 6.22 -7.30
C LEU A 122 -10.90 7.41 -6.33
N PHE A 123 -10.29 7.14 -5.19
CA PHE A 123 -9.88 8.15 -4.22
C PHE A 123 -8.38 8.35 -4.39
N TYR A 124 -7.91 9.58 -4.40
CA TYR A 124 -6.50 9.88 -4.64
C TYR A 124 -6.12 11.17 -3.94
N GLN A 125 -4.84 11.37 -3.71
CA GLN A 125 -4.37 12.65 -3.17
C GLN A 125 -4.04 13.65 -4.28
N ALA A 126 -4.50 14.88 -4.15
CA ALA A 126 -3.91 16.04 -4.78
C ALA A 126 -2.57 16.33 -4.09
N TYR A 127 -1.48 16.39 -4.82
CA TYR A 127 -0.12 16.34 -4.27
C TYR A 127 0.79 17.43 -4.80
N GLY A 128 1.70 17.90 -3.93
CA GLY A 128 2.68 18.95 -4.23
C GLY A 128 2.33 20.31 -3.64
N GLY A 129 1.23 20.39 -2.89
CA GLY A 129 0.81 21.56 -2.13
C GLY A 129 1.34 21.61 -0.68
N GLY A 130 1.92 20.51 -0.19
CA GLY A 130 2.36 20.38 1.20
C GLY A 130 1.18 20.32 2.17
N LYS A 131 0.99 21.31 3.02
CA LYS A 131 -0.13 21.36 3.97
C LYS A 131 -1.51 21.39 3.30
N THR A 132 -1.59 21.79 2.02
CA THR A 132 -2.84 21.88 1.26
C THR A 132 -3.14 20.61 0.44
N ASP A 133 -2.31 19.57 0.55
CA ASP A 133 -2.61 18.30 -0.06
C ASP A 133 -3.90 17.73 0.55
N ALA A 134 -4.78 17.22 -0.29
CA ALA A 134 -6.13 16.82 0.09
C ALA A 134 -6.60 15.59 -0.72
N ILE A 135 -7.61 14.91 -0.24
CA ILE A 135 -8.19 13.76 -0.92
C ILE A 135 -9.20 14.23 -1.97
N CYS A 136 -9.06 13.67 -3.16
CA CYS A 136 -9.95 13.85 -4.31
C CYS A 136 -10.64 12.53 -4.67
N HIS A 137 -11.67 12.61 -5.50
CA HIS A 137 -12.47 11.49 -5.95
C HIS A 137 -12.77 11.57 -7.45
N ALA A 138 -12.85 10.41 -8.10
CA ALA A 138 -13.29 10.27 -9.49
C ALA A 138 -14.03 8.95 -9.68
N VAL A 139 -14.86 8.87 -10.72
CA VAL A 139 -15.68 7.68 -11.04
C VAL A 139 -15.43 7.23 -12.47
N SER A 140 -15.46 5.91 -12.69
CA SER A 140 -15.31 5.28 -13.99
C SER A 140 -16.27 4.12 -14.18
N ASN A 141 -16.81 3.96 -15.41
CA ASN A 141 -17.61 2.81 -15.81
C ASN A 141 -16.75 1.65 -16.36
N ASN A 142 -15.51 1.91 -16.72
CA ASN A 142 -14.62 0.93 -17.34
C ASN A 142 -13.28 0.73 -16.61
N GLY A 143 -13.06 1.47 -15.52
CA GLY A 143 -11.81 1.43 -14.76
C GLY A 143 -10.60 2.09 -15.44
N LEU A 144 -10.75 2.65 -16.66
CA LEU A 144 -9.65 3.19 -17.45
C LEU A 144 -9.74 4.71 -17.67
N THR A 145 -10.97 5.21 -17.83
CA THR A 145 -11.25 6.64 -18.02
C THR A 145 -12.15 7.14 -16.91
N PHE A 146 -11.75 8.24 -16.26
CA PHE A 146 -12.37 8.74 -15.05
C PHE A 146 -12.97 10.13 -15.23
N THR A 147 -14.16 10.32 -14.66
CA THR A 147 -14.76 11.64 -14.46
C THR A 147 -14.51 12.09 -13.04
N LYS A 148 -13.78 13.18 -12.86
CA LYS A 148 -13.45 13.74 -11.55
C LYS A 148 -14.67 14.38 -10.90
N ASN A 149 -14.79 14.21 -9.58
CA ASN A 149 -15.86 14.83 -8.78
C ASN A 149 -15.75 16.35 -8.85
N GLN A 150 -16.89 17.03 -9.04
CA GLN A 150 -16.94 18.48 -9.18
C GLN A 150 -16.70 19.21 -7.84
N THR A 151 -16.84 18.51 -6.71
CA THR A 151 -16.60 19.08 -5.38
C THR A 151 -15.19 18.82 -4.86
N ASN A 152 -14.29 18.30 -5.71
CA ASN A 152 -12.89 18.09 -5.33
C ASN A 152 -12.20 19.38 -4.84
N PRO A 153 -11.32 19.28 -3.84
CA PRO A 153 -11.04 18.11 -3.03
C PRO A 153 -12.23 17.72 -2.14
N ILE A 154 -12.48 16.42 -1.99
CA ILE A 154 -13.62 15.93 -1.20
C ILE A 154 -13.34 15.93 0.30
N PHE A 155 -12.07 15.86 0.72
CA PHE A 155 -11.72 15.82 2.14
C PHE A 155 -10.31 16.31 2.42
N HIS A 156 -10.18 17.06 3.50
CA HIS A 156 -8.99 17.30 4.29
C HIS A 156 -9.42 17.54 5.74
N PRO A 157 -8.62 17.16 6.77
CA PRO A 157 -8.95 17.50 8.14
C PRO A 157 -8.74 18.98 8.40
N GLU A 158 -9.38 19.50 9.44
CA GLU A 158 -9.11 20.85 9.93
C GLU A 158 -7.67 20.94 10.49
N GLU A 159 -7.01 22.07 10.24
CA GLU A 159 -5.73 22.37 10.87
C GLU A 159 -5.95 22.69 12.35
N GLY A 160 -5.23 22.03 13.23
CA GLY A 160 -5.29 22.27 14.68
C GLY A 160 -5.14 20.99 15.50
N GLY A 161 -4.91 21.13 16.79
CA GLY A 161 -4.72 20.01 17.69
C GLY A 161 -3.56 19.10 17.27
N TRP A 162 -3.87 17.95 16.72
CA TRP A 162 -2.89 16.94 16.32
C TRP A 162 -2.58 16.93 14.80
N SER A 163 -3.31 17.66 13.97
CA SER A 163 -3.24 17.62 12.50
C SER A 163 -2.90 18.98 11.89
N CYS A 164 -1.97 19.00 10.95
CA CYS A 164 -1.63 20.20 10.18
C CYS A 164 -2.61 20.52 9.04
N GLY A 165 -3.73 19.79 8.92
CA GLY A 165 -4.74 19.99 7.88
C GLY A 165 -4.50 19.23 6.57
N ARG A 166 -3.35 18.58 6.39
CA ARG A 166 -3.01 17.77 5.23
C ARG A 166 -3.78 16.44 5.23
N ALA A 167 -4.16 15.94 4.04
CA ALA A 167 -4.64 14.57 3.87
C ALA A 167 -3.99 13.92 2.64
N ILE A 168 -3.37 12.75 2.85
CA ILE A 168 -2.75 11.92 1.80
C ILE A 168 -3.04 10.44 2.05
N ASP A 169 -2.66 9.57 1.12
CA ASP A 169 -2.69 8.11 1.22
C ASP A 169 -4.08 7.60 1.66
N ALA A 170 -5.09 7.96 0.88
CA ALA A 170 -6.46 7.57 1.16
C ALA A 170 -6.66 6.06 1.11
N GLU A 171 -7.34 5.52 2.10
CA GLU A 171 -7.94 4.18 2.05
C GLU A 171 -9.41 4.28 2.42
N VAL A 172 -10.28 3.86 1.52
CA VAL A 172 -11.73 3.88 1.72
C VAL A 172 -12.25 2.47 1.94
N PHE A 173 -12.88 2.22 3.08
CA PHE A 173 -13.38 0.91 3.47
C PHE A 173 -14.86 0.99 3.88
N ARG A 174 -15.67 0.03 3.41
CA ARG A 174 -17.08 -0.06 3.80
C ARG A 174 -17.22 -0.83 5.12
N LEU A 175 -17.86 -0.20 6.11
CA LEU A 175 -18.20 -0.80 7.39
C LEU A 175 -19.71 -0.62 7.65
N GLY A 176 -20.48 -1.68 7.46
CA GLY A 176 -21.94 -1.61 7.53
C GLY A 176 -22.55 -0.72 6.44
N ASP A 177 -23.26 0.33 6.84
CA ASP A 177 -23.87 1.34 5.96
C ASP A 177 -23.02 2.61 5.81
N GLU A 178 -21.83 2.66 6.42
CA GLU A 178 -20.89 3.76 6.34
C GLU A 178 -19.66 3.38 5.50
N TYR A 179 -19.01 4.39 4.91
CA TYR A 179 -17.64 4.30 4.39
C TYR A 179 -16.72 5.07 5.31
N LEU A 180 -15.64 4.42 5.72
CA LEU A 180 -14.53 5.02 6.45
C LEU A 180 -13.46 5.45 5.45
N LEU A 181 -12.97 6.66 5.57
CA LEU A 181 -11.82 7.20 4.84
C LEU A 181 -10.67 7.32 5.83
N PHE A 182 -9.72 6.41 5.75
CA PHE A 182 -8.44 6.53 6.44
C PHE A 182 -7.52 7.42 5.62
N TYR A 183 -6.75 8.26 6.29
CA TYR A 183 -5.83 9.20 5.63
C TYR A 183 -4.59 9.41 6.49
N ALA A 184 -3.45 9.65 5.85
CA ALA A 184 -2.27 10.11 6.55
C ALA A 184 -2.24 11.65 6.57
N THR A 185 -1.80 12.21 7.70
CA THR A 185 -1.58 13.64 7.91
C THR A 185 -0.29 13.85 8.69
N ARG A 186 0.14 15.09 8.86
CA ARG A 186 1.28 15.41 9.73
C ARG A 186 0.83 16.14 10.99
N ASP A 187 1.65 16.05 12.03
CA ASP A 187 1.50 16.87 13.23
C ASP A 187 1.69 18.37 12.91
N MET A 188 1.40 19.22 13.87
CA MET A 188 1.48 20.68 13.73
C MET A 188 2.89 21.17 13.40
N ASP A 189 3.91 20.46 13.91
CA ASP A 189 5.33 20.75 13.63
C ASP A 189 5.80 20.24 12.27
N TYR A 190 4.95 19.52 11.54
CA TYR A 190 5.24 18.91 10.25
C TYR A 190 6.35 17.86 10.28
N LYS A 191 6.55 17.22 11.43
CA LYS A 191 7.60 16.22 11.68
C LYS A 191 7.08 14.79 11.60
N LYS A 192 6.03 14.50 12.39
CA LYS A 192 5.48 13.14 12.48
C LYS A 192 4.33 12.97 11.49
N GLN A 193 4.29 11.84 10.80
CA GLN A 193 3.16 11.44 9.98
C GLN A 193 2.31 10.41 10.72
N LEU A 194 0.99 10.60 10.69
CA LEU A 194 0.01 9.97 11.56
C LEU A 194 -1.21 9.59 10.75
N ILE A 195 -2.00 8.62 11.20
CA ILE A 195 -3.23 8.20 10.52
C ILE A 195 -4.46 8.74 11.27
N GLY A 196 -5.37 9.33 10.51
CA GLY A 196 -6.71 9.73 10.93
C GLY A 196 -7.80 8.98 10.19
N VAL A 197 -9.06 9.18 10.61
CA VAL A 197 -10.23 8.60 9.96
C VAL A 197 -11.38 9.59 9.90
N ALA A 198 -12.02 9.65 8.75
CA ALA A 198 -13.30 10.31 8.51
C ALA A 198 -14.33 9.28 8.06
N LYS A 199 -15.61 9.63 8.06
CA LYS A 199 -16.68 8.77 7.59
C LYS A 199 -17.75 9.49 6.79
N THR A 200 -18.42 8.74 5.93
CA THR A 200 -19.64 9.18 5.24
C THR A 200 -20.68 8.06 5.26
N LYS A 201 -21.96 8.44 5.34
CA LYS A 201 -23.05 7.50 5.18
C LYS A 201 -23.35 7.28 3.70
N PHE A 202 -23.42 6.03 3.28
CA PHE A 202 -23.76 5.69 1.90
C PHE A 202 -25.27 5.59 1.73
N VAL A 203 -25.80 6.26 0.72
CA VAL A 203 -27.23 6.20 0.34
C VAL A 203 -27.33 5.61 -1.06
N GLU A 204 -27.99 4.48 -1.19
CA GLU A 204 -28.18 3.80 -2.47
C GLU A 204 -28.85 4.70 -3.50
N GLY A 205 -28.29 4.77 -4.71
CA GLY A 205 -28.78 5.62 -5.80
C GLY A 205 -28.42 7.11 -5.69
N ASP A 206 -27.83 7.57 -4.59
CA ASP A 206 -27.34 8.94 -4.46
C ASP A 206 -25.95 9.06 -5.15
N LYS A 207 -25.89 9.81 -6.26
CA LYS A 207 -24.62 10.07 -6.98
C LYS A 207 -23.64 10.98 -6.22
N ASP A 208 -24.10 11.65 -5.17
CA ASP A 208 -23.37 12.64 -4.41
C ASP A 208 -22.79 12.08 -3.09
N ASN A 209 -22.83 10.78 -2.90
CA ASN A 209 -22.39 10.11 -1.68
C ASN A 209 -20.98 10.49 -1.20
N PHE A 210 -20.07 10.78 -2.13
CA PHE A 210 -18.67 11.10 -1.83
C PHE A 210 -18.32 12.57 -2.08
N ASN A 211 -19.32 13.47 -2.13
CA ASN A 211 -19.08 14.90 -2.22
C ASN A 211 -18.47 15.45 -0.93
N ARG A 212 -17.82 16.62 -1.04
CA ARG A 212 -17.08 17.27 0.06
C ARG A 212 -17.89 17.40 1.36
N ASP A 213 -19.13 17.77 1.28
CA ASP A 213 -20.02 18.03 2.41
C ASP A 213 -20.55 16.77 3.11
N ARG A 214 -20.24 15.59 2.59
CA ARG A 214 -20.71 14.31 3.15
C ARG A 214 -19.75 13.69 4.16
N TRP A 215 -18.50 14.13 4.18
CA TRP A 215 -17.49 13.57 5.06
C TRP A 215 -17.46 14.23 6.43
N THR A 216 -17.39 13.42 7.47
CA THR A 216 -17.24 13.87 8.85
C THR A 216 -15.94 13.33 9.41
N ASN A 217 -15.03 14.19 9.86
CA ASN A 217 -13.82 13.75 10.55
C ASN A 217 -14.19 13.12 11.90
N VAL A 218 -13.76 11.89 12.15
CA VAL A 218 -14.03 11.14 13.39
C VAL A 218 -12.86 11.29 14.37
N SER A 219 -11.64 11.37 13.86
CA SER A 219 -10.42 11.53 14.65
C SER A 219 -10.13 12.98 15.00
N THR A 220 -11.09 13.67 15.64
CA THR A 220 -10.98 15.12 15.94
C THR A 220 -9.98 15.44 17.04
N ASN A 221 -9.83 14.57 18.04
CA ASN A 221 -9.01 14.84 19.23
C ASN A 221 -7.59 14.26 19.15
N LYS A 222 -7.39 13.18 18.39
CA LYS A 222 -6.10 12.49 18.25
C LYS A 222 -6.08 11.64 16.99
N ALA A 223 -4.88 11.32 16.51
CA ALA A 223 -4.66 10.29 15.51
C ALA A 223 -5.18 8.92 16.00
N ILE A 224 -5.69 8.09 15.08
CA ILE A 224 -6.10 6.72 15.40
C ILE A 224 -4.89 5.77 15.49
N LEU A 225 -3.80 6.13 14.79
CA LEU A 225 -2.51 5.46 14.90
C LEU A 225 -1.38 6.50 14.72
N ALA A 226 -0.35 6.42 15.57
CA ALA A 226 0.83 7.29 15.54
C ALA A 226 2.11 6.45 15.64
N PRO A 227 3.28 6.92 15.17
CA PRO A 227 4.55 6.20 15.33
C PRO A 227 4.87 6.00 16.81
N GLU A 228 5.15 4.75 17.20
CA GLU A 228 5.49 4.36 18.58
C GLU A 228 6.66 3.39 18.63
N LEU A 229 6.86 2.60 17.57
CA LEU A 229 7.89 1.57 17.51
C LEU A 229 9.17 2.11 16.86
N PRO A 230 10.37 1.66 17.28
CA PRO A 230 11.62 2.16 16.72
C PRO A 230 11.74 2.09 15.20
N TRP A 231 11.19 1.04 14.58
CA TRP A 231 11.22 0.86 13.13
C TRP A 231 10.24 1.76 12.36
N GLU A 232 9.24 2.31 13.03
CA GLU A 232 8.30 3.28 12.47
C GLU A 232 8.91 4.68 12.36
N GLY A 233 9.97 4.95 13.13
CA GLY A 233 10.63 6.26 13.16
C GLY A 233 9.65 7.37 13.51
N GLU A 234 9.51 8.34 12.61
CA GLU A 234 8.58 9.47 12.75
C GLU A 234 7.38 9.40 11.77
N CYS A 235 7.16 8.24 11.11
CA CYS A 235 6.14 8.15 10.06
C CYS A 235 5.40 6.82 10.14
N ILE A 236 4.07 6.92 10.10
CA ILE A 236 3.18 5.86 9.64
C ILE A 236 2.23 6.43 8.60
N GLU A 237 2.04 5.69 7.50
CA GLU A 237 1.25 6.13 6.33
C GLU A 237 0.67 4.94 5.57
N ALA A 238 -0.03 5.22 4.49
CA ALA A 238 -0.53 4.23 3.55
C ALA A 238 -1.33 3.08 4.22
N PRO A 239 -2.40 3.38 4.97
CA PRO A 239 -3.24 2.34 5.53
C PRO A 239 -3.92 1.55 4.41
N SER A 240 -4.02 0.22 4.56
CA SER A 240 -4.83 -0.64 3.70
C SER A 240 -5.61 -1.63 4.56
N ILE A 241 -6.93 -1.67 4.38
CA ILE A 241 -7.87 -2.32 5.31
C ILE A 241 -8.50 -3.54 4.68
N ILE A 242 -8.55 -4.62 5.47
CA ILE A 242 -9.29 -5.84 5.16
C ILE A 242 -10.07 -6.34 6.38
N SER A 243 -11.20 -7.00 6.16
CA SER A 243 -11.98 -7.62 7.24
C SER A 243 -11.80 -9.13 7.25
N ARG A 244 -11.61 -9.72 8.44
CA ARG A 244 -11.56 -11.17 8.70
C ARG A 244 -12.09 -11.48 10.08
N ASN A 245 -13.00 -12.47 10.18
CA ASN A 245 -13.49 -12.99 11.45
C ASN A 245 -13.98 -11.88 12.42
N ASP A 246 -14.82 -10.99 11.91
CA ASP A 246 -15.42 -9.83 12.63
C ASP A 246 -14.38 -8.81 13.14
N LYS A 247 -13.14 -8.87 12.64
CA LYS A 247 -12.09 -7.88 12.88
C LYS A 247 -11.69 -7.16 11.60
N LEU A 248 -11.20 -5.96 11.76
CA LEU A 248 -10.50 -5.19 10.73
C LEU A 248 -9.00 -5.33 10.96
N TYR A 249 -8.27 -5.49 9.87
CA TYR A 249 -6.81 -5.48 9.88
C TYR A 249 -6.34 -4.34 8.98
N MET A 250 -5.49 -3.48 9.54
CA MET A 250 -4.81 -2.40 8.83
C MET A 250 -3.36 -2.81 8.58
N PHE A 251 -2.99 -2.96 7.33
CA PHE A 251 -1.61 -2.97 6.91
C PHE A 251 -1.18 -1.51 6.70
N TYR A 252 -0.05 -1.10 7.24
CA TYR A 252 0.44 0.28 7.18
C TYR A 252 1.94 0.32 6.95
N ALA A 253 2.42 1.39 6.33
CA ALA A 253 3.84 1.64 6.17
C ALA A 253 4.39 2.39 7.38
N GLY A 254 5.52 1.93 7.91
CA GLY A 254 6.28 2.59 8.97
C GLY A 254 7.63 3.09 8.47
N ALA A 255 8.07 4.24 8.93
CA ALA A 255 9.16 5.09 8.48
C ALA A 255 8.86 5.83 7.15
N TYR A 256 9.59 6.91 6.89
CA TYR A 256 9.53 7.58 5.59
C TYR A 256 10.23 6.75 4.49
N ASN A 257 9.89 7.02 3.22
CA ASN A 257 10.49 6.35 2.08
C ASN A 257 12.03 6.33 2.20
N ASN A 258 12.64 5.15 2.06
CA ASN A 258 14.09 4.90 2.15
C ASN A 258 14.75 5.22 3.52
N TRP A 259 13.96 5.20 4.64
CA TRP A 259 14.46 5.43 6.01
C TRP A 259 14.40 4.23 6.98
N PRO A 260 14.52 3.01 6.58
CA PRO A 260 13.94 2.21 5.52
C PRO A 260 12.47 1.88 5.83
N GLN A 261 11.56 2.20 4.94
CA GLN A 261 10.14 1.93 5.13
C GLN A 261 9.86 0.43 5.13
N GLN A 262 9.01 -0.04 6.05
CA GLN A 262 8.59 -1.42 6.22
C GLN A 262 7.09 -1.47 6.52
N ILE A 263 6.48 -2.66 6.54
CA ILE A 263 5.04 -2.81 6.71
C ILE A 263 4.71 -3.44 8.06
N GLY A 264 3.79 -2.81 8.81
CA GLY A 264 3.20 -3.32 10.03
C GLY A 264 1.74 -3.70 9.87
N VAL A 265 1.18 -4.38 10.89
CA VAL A 265 -0.23 -4.75 10.95
C VAL A 265 -0.81 -4.37 12.31
N ALA A 266 -1.99 -3.77 12.28
CA ALA A 266 -2.82 -3.51 13.47
C ALA A 266 -4.22 -4.09 13.28
N GLU A 267 -4.91 -4.45 14.37
CA GLU A 267 -6.28 -4.93 14.39
C GLU A 267 -7.23 -3.94 15.07
N SER A 268 -8.49 -3.97 14.66
CA SER A 268 -9.59 -3.18 15.27
C SER A 268 -10.92 -3.90 15.10
N THR A 269 -11.91 -3.56 15.90
CA THR A 269 -13.31 -4.00 15.73
C THR A 269 -14.24 -2.88 15.28
N ASP A 270 -13.77 -1.62 15.32
CA ASP A 270 -14.59 -0.44 15.06
C ASP A 270 -13.98 0.54 14.02
N GLY A 271 -12.74 0.26 13.57
CA GLY A 271 -12.02 1.13 12.62
C GLY A 271 -11.46 2.42 13.24
N ILE A 272 -11.59 2.61 14.55
CA ILE A 272 -11.16 3.81 15.28
C ILE A 272 -10.08 3.46 16.30
N ASN A 273 -10.30 2.40 17.07
CA ASN A 273 -9.37 1.93 18.09
C ASN A 273 -8.54 0.77 17.55
N TRP A 274 -7.24 1.03 17.36
CA TRP A 274 -6.30 0.10 16.72
C TRP A 274 -5.26 -0.42 17.70
N LYS A 275 -4.92 -1.69 17.58
CA LYS A 275 -3.86 -2.36 18.35
C LYS A 275 -2.91 -3.05 17.38
N ARG A 276 -1.61 -2.77 17.47
CA ARG A 276 -0.59 -3.47 16.70
C ARG A 276 -0.55 -4.95 17.05
N LEU A 277 -0.39 -5.80 16.05
CA LEU A 277 -0.26 -7.25 16.27
C LEU A 277 1.15 -7.65 16.75
N SER A 278 2.15 -6.82 16.47
CA SER A 278 3.56 -7.10 16.80
C SER A 278 4.35 -5.81 16.94
N ASP A 279 5.42 -5.85 17.75
CA ASP A 279 6.40 -4.78 17.84
C ASP A 279 7.43 -4.82 16.68
N LYS A 280 7.38 -5.85 15.85
CA LYS A 280 8.22 -6.02 14.66
C LYS A 280 7.41 -5.78 13.38
N PRO A 281 8.05 -5.38 12.28
CA PRO A 281 7.39 -5.33 10.99
C PRO A 281 6.80 -6.70 10.60
N PHE A 282 5.69 -6.67 9.89
CA PHE A 282 5.08 -7.84 9.24
C PHE A 282 5.84 -8.23 7.97
N LEU A 283 6.19 -7.22 7.15
CA LEU A 283 7.06 -7.37 6.00
C LEU A 283 8.27 -6.44 6.17
N THR A 284 9.46 -7.04 6.21
CA THR A 284 10.73 -6.33 6.32
C THR A 284 11.33 -6.03 4.95
N ASN A 285 12.34 -5.17 4.93
CA ASN A 285 13.18 -5.01 3.76
C ASN A 285 13.99 -6.28 3.49
N GLY A 286 14.34 -6.47 2.22
CA GLY A 286 15.25 -7.52 1.80
C GLY A 286 16.67 -7.31 2.34
N ALA A 287 17.49 -8.37 2.26
CA ALA A 287 18.91 -8.32 2.56
C ALA A 287 19.65 -7.41 1.56
N GLU A 288 20.87 -7.03 1.89
CA GLU A 288 21.73 -6.29 0.97
C GLU A 288 21.91 -7.04 -0.35
N GLY A 289 21.64 -6.35 -1.47
CA GLY A 289 21.64 -6.91 -2.81
C GLY A 289 20.29 -7.42 -3.30
N GLU A 290 19.27 -7.54 -2.45
CA GLU A 290 17.90 -7.84 -2.87
C GLU A 290 17.20 -6.57 -3.38
N TRP A 291 16.24 -6.74 -4.28
CA TRP A 291 15.56 -5.66 -5.01
C TRP A 291 14.83 -4.64 -4.13
N ASN A 292 14.46 -5.02 -2.91
CA ASN A 292 13.73 -4.22 -1.92
C ASN A 292 14.56 -3.92 -0.66
N SER A 293 15.89 -3.98 -0.76
CA SER A 293 16.78 -3.77 0.39
C SER A 293 16.76 -2.35 0.96
N SER A 294 16.37 -1.36 0.16
CA SER A 294 16.19 0.03 0.64
C SER A 294 14.79 0.33 1.13
N GLU A 295 13.78 -0.40 0.65
CA GLU A 295 12.38 -0.18 1.03
C GLU A 295 11.47 -1.35 0.67
N SER A 296 10.48 -1.62 1.56
CA SER A 296 9.31 -2.45 1.34
C SER A 296 8.11 -1.76 2.00
N GLY A 297 7.43 -0.88 1.27
CA GLY A 297 6.43 0.02 1.85
C GLY A 297 5.13 0.14 1.07
N HIS A 298 4.30 1.09 1.48
CA HIS A 298 3.02 1.43 0.88
C HIS A 298 2.16 0.20 0.53
N PRO A 299 1.64 -0.52 1.56
CA PRO A 299 0.92 -1.77 1.37
C PRO A 299 -0.45 -1.58 0.73
N HIS A 300 -0.87 -2.58 -0.05
CA HIS A 300 -2.27 -2.78 -0.41
C HIS A 300 -2.64 -4.26 -0.25
N ILE A 301 -3.57 -4.55 0.65
CA ILE A 301 -4.08 -5.91 0.87
C ILE A 301 -5.29 -6.17 -0.03
N PHE A 302 -5.26 -7.28 -0.77
CA PHE A 302 -6.24 -7.58 -1.80
C PHE A 302 -6.70 -9.04 -1.75
N ASP A 303 -8.02 -9.25 -1.72
CA ASP A 303 -8.63 -10.57 -1.92
C ASP A 303 -8.89 -10.83 -3.39
N ALA A 304 -8.24 -11.83 -3.92
CA ALA A 304 -8.48 -12.28 -5.27
C ALA A 304 -9.77 -13.13 -5.35
N PRO A 305 -10.47 -13.15 -6.51
CA PRO A 305 -11.69 -13.94 -6.70
C PRO A 305 -11.50 -15.45 -6.51
N ASP A 306 -10.28 -15.95 -6.57
CA ASP A 306 -9.94 -17.36 -6.34
C ASP A 306 -9.75 -17.71 -4.86
N GLY A 307 -10.00 -16.77 -3.95
CA GLY A 307 -9.93 -16.94 -2.50
C GLY A 307 -8.55 -16.73 -1.89
N ARG A 308 -7.53 -16.41 -2.69
CA ARG A 308 -6.21 -16.03 -2.17
C ARG A 308 -6.18 -14.56 -1.76
N THR A 309 -5.38 -14.25 -0.76
CA THR A 309 -5.09 -12.89 -0.33
C THR A 309 -3.67 -12.51 -0.70
N PHE A 310 -3.48 -11.33 -1.25
CA PHE A 310 -2.17 -10.80 -1.63
C PHE A 310 -1.90 -9.46 -0.96
N LEU A 311 -0.69 -9.29 -0.46
CA LEU A 311 -0.15 -8.00 -0.05
C LEU A 311 0.69 -7.46 -1.20
N PHE A 312 0.20 -6.41 -1.86
CA PHE A 312 0.97 -5.63 -2.83
C PHE A 312 1.77 -4.57 -2.09
N TYR A 313 2.97 -4.27 -2.57
CA TYR A 313 3.84 -3.27 -1.97
C TYR A 313 4.84 -2.71 -2.95
N GLN A 314 5.39 -1.56 -2.64
CA GLN A 314 6.49 -0.95 -3.39
C GLN A 314 7.82 -1.30 -2.76
N GLY A 315 8.88 -1.29 -3.58
CA GLY A 315 10.24 -1.49 -3.10
C GLY A 315 11.30 -0.96 -4.06
N ASN A 316 12.49 -0.80 -3.54
CA ASN A 316 13.69 -0.48 -4.31
C ASN A 316 14.97 -0.86 -3.52
N ASP A 317 16.10 -0.91 -4.23
CA ASP A 317 17.43 -1.23 -3.70
C ASP A 317 18.42 -0.07 -3.83
N ASN A 318 18.00 1.06 -4.38
CA ASN A 318 18.88 2.13 -4.83
C ASN A 318 18.47 3.52 -4.31
N LYS A 319 17.83 3.56 -3.13
CA LYS A 319 17.39 4.77 -2.43
C LYS A 319 16.46 5.64 -3.28
N GLY A 320 15.53 4.98 -3.97
CA GLY A 320 14.44 5.63 -4.68
C GLY A 320 14.76 6.15 -6.07
N LYS A 321 15.86 5.73 -6.69
CA LYS A 321 16.12 6.05 -8.10
C LYS A 321 15.16 5.32 -9.02
N ASN A 322 14.94 4.03 -8.77
CA ASN A 322 13.95 3.20 -9.44
C ASN A 322 12.95 2.69 -8.42
N TRP A 323 11.74 2.41 -8.86
CA TRP A 323 10.69 1.88 -8.00
C TRP A 323 9.94 0.76 -8.70
N TYR A 324 9.74 -0.31 -7.96
CA TYR A 324 9.03 -1.49 -8.42
C TYR A 324 7.90 -1.85 -7.49
N LEU A 325 6.88 -2.49 -8.05
CA LEU A 325 5.78 -3.09 -7.32
C LEU A 325 5.93 -4.60 -7.35
N SER A 326 5.59 -5.22 -6.23
CA SER A 326 5.55 -6.67 -6.08
C SER A 326 4.38 -7.09 -5.22
N ASN A 327 4.16 -8.40 -5.10
CA ASN A 327 3.20 -8.95 -4.16
C ASN A 327 3.73 -10.21 -3.48
N VAL A 328 3.15 -10.51 -2.33
CA VAL A 328 3.33 -11.75 -1.59
C VAL A 328 1.97 -12.26 -1.15
N GLU A 329 1.77 -13.58 -1.18
CA GLU A 329 0.54 -14.21 -0.69
C GLU A 329 0.49 -14.16 0.84
N VAL A 330 -0.68 -13.80 1.39
CA VAL A 330 -0.95 -13.73 2.82
C VAL A 330 -1.90 -14.86 3.19
N LEU A 331 -1.48 -15.69 4.14
CA LEU A 331 -2.28 -16.74 4.74
C LEU A 331 -2.92 -16.22 6.02
N TRP A 332 -4.07 -16.79 6.38
CA TRP A 332 -4.83 -16.40 7.58
C TRP A 332 -5.03 -17.59 8.50
N ASP A 333 -4.78 -17.40 9.79
CA ASP A 333 -5.16 -18.34 10.84
C ASP A 333 -5.86 -17.63 12.02
N GLU A 334 -6.03 -18.31 13.14
CA GLU A 334 -6.68 -17.78 14.35
C GLU A 334 -5.91 -16.60 14.99
N ASN A 335 -4.62 -16.47 14.71
CA ASN A 335 -3.75 -15.42 15.23
C ASN A 335 -3.63 -14.22 14.28
N GLY A 336 -4.22 -14.29 13.09
CA GLY A 336 -4.22 -13.23 12.09
C GLY A 336 -3.40 -13.57 10.83
N PRO A 337 -2.90 -12.54 10.11
CA PRO A 337 -2.19 -12.72 8.84
C PRO A 337 -0.76 -13.26 9.04
N LYS A 338 -0.30 -14.04 8.06
CA LYS A 338 1.09 -14.54 7.93
C LYS A 338 1.54 -14.45 6.48
N LEU A 339 2.80 -14.17 6.25
CA LEU A 339 3.41 -14.33 4.91
C LEU A 339 3.50 -15.82 4.58
N LYS A 340 3.19 -16.15 3.31
CA LYS A 340 3.31 -17.51 2.80
C LYS A 340 4.74 -17.93 2.60
#